data_432ee4a85fae1ef88faea6d09bf17576
#
_entry.id   432ee4a85fae1ef88faea6d09bf17576
#
_cell.length_a   1.000
_cell.length_b   1.000
_cell.length_c   1.000
_cell.angle_alpha   90.00
_cell.angle_beta   90.00
_cell.angle_gamma   90.00
#
_symmetry.space_group_name_H-M   'P 1'
#
loop_
_entity.id
_entity.type
_entity.pdbx_description
1 polymer ?
#
loop_
_entity_poly.entity_id
_entity_poly.type
_entity_poly.pdbx_seq_one_letter_code
_entity_poly.pdbx_strand_id
1 'polypeptide(L)'
;MAKSNLTKSSNVDTTAREVDFVTRFANNWEHLRDIMGIMRTIRKTPGTVLKSKYASVTLQSGTVAEGNEIPYSQATVHTKDYAPINVEKYAKAVSIEAINEHGYDDAVGRTDDQFLYELQNNVTGRFYDFVNTGTLLSAKATFQAQLAEAQGQVRNKWKAMHKGITEIVGFCNILDVYDYLGVANITVQSEFGMNYIENFIGYRRLFLCSDAEIARGVVIATPVENVILYYVSPDDSDFARAGLTYTTDGETNLIGFHVQGDYKTAVSESYALMGMTLIAEYLDGIAVVYKGTPTKVTTAETITADATDTKLYKTAHSPLLSVEELKDGSTALVEGTDFTMEKDGVRLKETPSGTVTIKYTYSAASA
;
A
#
# COMPACT_ATOMS: atom_id res chain seq x y z
N MET A 1 51.00 -29.91 5.92
CA MET A 1 49.94 -30.21 6.88
C MET A 1 49.10 -28.96 7.07
N ALA A 2 47.79 -29.04 6.80
CA ALA A 2 46.87 -27.90 7.06
C ALA A 2 46.78 -27.72 8.59
N LYS A 3 46.88 -26.48 9.04
CA LYS A 3 46.72 -26.15 10.46
C LYS A 3 45.31 -26.55 10.94
N SER A 4 45.22 -27.37 11.98
CA SER A 4 43.97 -27.66 12.66
C SER A 4 43.42 -26.37 13.31
N ASN A 5 42.12 -26.11 13.24
CA ASN A 5 41.45 -24.93 13.80
C ASN A 5 41.69 -23.62 13.00
N LEU A 6 41.89 -23.69 11.70
CA LEU A 6 41.88 -22.52 10.88
C LEU A 6 40.44 -22.04 10.72
N THR A 7 40.14 -20.79 11.08
CA THR A 7 38.88 -20.15 10.73
C THR A 7 38.84 -19.95 9.23
N LYS A 8 37.96 -20.65 8.56
CA LYS A 8 37.72 -20.55 7.12
C LYS A 8 36.66 -19.48 6.85
N SER A 9 36.60 -18.97 5.62
CA SER A 9 35.52 -18.06 5.19
C SER A 9 34.13 -18.61 5.42
N SER A 10 33.98 -19.95 5.39
CA SER A 10 32.72 -20.65 5.74
C SER A 10 32.34 -20.62 7.23
N ASN A 11 33.19 -20.10 8.10
CA ASN A 11 32.91 -19.91 9.52
C ASN A 11 32.45 -18.47 9.84
N VAL A 12 32.31 -17.64 8.82
CA VAL A 12 31.81 -16.26 8.94
C VAL A 12 30.46 -16.21 8.23
N ASP A 13 29.38 -16.03 8.98
CA ASP A 13 27.99 -16.08 8.49
C ASP A 13 27.62 -14.87 7.63
N THR A 14 28.36 -13.77 7.74
CA THR A 14 28.14 -12.55 6.93
C THR A 14 29.43 -12.11 6.26
N THR A 15 29.31 -11.66 5.00
CA THR A 15 30.44 -11.05 4.28
C THR A 15 30.47 -9.53 4.53
N ALA A 16 31.66 -8.94 4.44
CA ALA A 16 31.81 -7.47 4.55
C ALA A 16 30.90 -6.74 3.54
N ARG A 17 30.70 -7.32 2.37
CA ARG A 17 29.82 -6.78 1.32
C ARG A 17 28.35 -6.82 1.72
N GLU A 18 27.87 -7.87 2.39
CA GLU A 18 26.49 -7.93 2.87
C GLU A 18 26.22 -6.87 3.92
N VAL A 19 27.15 -6.67 4.87
CA VAL A 19 27.03 -5.63 5.89
C VAL A 19 27.05 -4.23 5.27
N ASP A 20 27.95 -3.97 4.32
CA ASP A 20 28.02 -2.68 3.62
C ASP A 20 26.77 -2.43 2.77
N PHE A 21 26.26 -3.47 2.11
CA PHE A 21 25.03 -3.41 1.32
C PHE A 21 23.82 -3.04 2.20
N VAL A 22 23.64 -3.74 3.33
CA VAL A 22 22.59 -3.46 4.30
C VAL A 22 22.72 -2.06 4.91
N THR A 23 23.93 -1.63 5.26
CA THR A 23 24.18 -0.30 5.81
C THR A 23 23.83 0.80 4.81
N ARG A 24 24.21 0.65 3.54
CA ARG A 24 23.82 1.59 2.46
C ARG A 24 22.32 1.64 2.25
N PHE A 25 21.66 0.49 2.26
CA PHE A 25 20.21 0.41 2.15
C PHE A 25 19.54 1.12 3.33
N ALA A 26 20.00 0.89 4.56
CA ALA A 26 19.48 1.56 5.74
C ALA A 26 19.61 3.09 5.66
N ASN A 27 20.71 3.60 5.14
CA ASN A 27 20.93 5.04 4.97
C ASN A 27 19.98 5.68 3.94
N ASN A 28 19.58 4.94 2.92
CA ASN A 28 18.63 5.41 1.92
C ASN A 28 17.14 5.24 2.34
N TRP A 29 16.91 4.63 3.52
CA TRP A 29 15.58 4.31 4.03
C TRP A 29 14.85 5.47 4.72
N GLU A 30 15.43 6.64 4.79
CA GLU A 30 14.80 7.78 5.49
C GLU A 30 13.41 8.05 4.96
N HIS A 31 13.24 8.07 3.64
CA HIS A 31 11.95 8.26 3.00
C HIS A 31 10.93 7.16 3.36
N LEU A 32 11.35 5.90 3.30
CA LEU A 32 10.48 4.78 3.64
C LEU A 32 10.16 4.73 5.13
N ARG A 33 11.12 5.11 6.01
CA ARG A 33 10.89 5.15 7.45
C ARG A 33 9.83 6.16 7.84
N ASP A 34 9.77 7.31 7.15
CA ASP A 34 8.71 8.29 7.36
C ASP A 34 7.35 7.75 6.95
N ILE A 35 7.28 7.07 5.81
CA ILE A 35 6.06 6.37 5.37
C ILE A 35 5.69 5.26 6.35
N MET A 36 6.65 4.49 6.85
CA MET A 36 6.41 3.47 7.87
C MET A 36 5.95 4.07 9.20
N GLY A 37 6.41 5.27 9.55
CA GLY A 37 5.98 5.99 10.75
C GLY A 37 4.51 6.41 10.75
N ILE A 38 3.84 6.42 9.61
CA ILE A 38 2.41 6.67 9.47
C ILE A 38 1.58 5.38 9.30
N MET A 39 2.24 4.24 9.12
CA MET A 39 1.64 2.91 9.03
C MET A 39 1.79 2.15 10.36
N ARG A 40 0.94 1.16 10.56
CA ARG A 40 1.12 0.15 11.62
C ARG A 40 1.82 -1.06 11.04
N THR A 41 3.05 -1.31 11.45
CA THR A 41 3.85 -2.45 10.99
C THR A 41 3.64 -3.67 11.87
N ILE A 42 3.38 -4.85 11.27
CA ILE A 42 3.13 -6.10 12.01
C ILE A 42 3.90 -7.24 11.35
N ARG A 43 4.88 -7.79 12.08
CA ARG A 43 5.60 -9.01 11.68
C ARG A 43 4.68 -10.23 11.76
N LYS A 44 4.78 -11.11 10.77
CA LYS A 44 4.09 -12.40 10.71
C LYS A 44 5.06 -13.51 10.39
N THR A 45 4.72 -14.73 10.80
CA THR A 45 5.46 -15.93 10.42
C THR A 45 5.11 -16.38 9.00
N PRO A 46 6.01 -17.04 8.28
CA PRO A 46 5.73 -17.62 6.97
C PRO A 46 4.47 -18.48 6.97
N GLY A 47 3.70 -18.45 5.87
CA GLY A 47 2.47 -19.22 5.74
C GLY A 47 1.25 -18.70 6.50
N THR A 48 1.35 -17.54 7.17
CA THR A 48 0.21 -16.94 7.89
C THR A 48 -0.87 -16.49 6.89
N VAL A 49 -2.10 -16.95 7.10
CA VAL A 49 -3.29 -16.44 6.38
C VAL A 49 -3.83 -15.23 7.14
N LEU A 50 -3.90 -14.09 6.46
CA LEU A 50 -4.42 -12.86 7.03
C LEU A 50 -5.95 -12.86 7.00
N LYS A 51 -6.57 -12.68 8.18
CA LYS A 51 -8.04 -12.62 8.31
C LYS A 51 -8.41 -11.42 9.19
N SER A 52 -9.37 -10.64 8.75
CA SER A 52 -10.01 -9.62 9.57
C SER A 52 -11.38 -10.12 10.00
N LYS A 53 -11.74 -9.90 11.27
CA LYS A 53 -13.06 -10.20 11.80
C LYS A 53 -13.69 -8.91 12.30
N TYR A 54 -14.91 -8.66 11.88
CA TYR A 54 -15.71 -7.57 12.41
C TYR A 54 -17.11 -8.06 12.78
N ALA A 55 -17.68 -7.47 13.81
CA ALA A 55 -19.02 -7.80 14.27
C ALA A 55 -19.99 -6.66 13.91
N SER A 56 -21.16 -7.02 13.40
CA SER A 56 -22.29 -6.12 13.26
C SER A 56 -23.36 -6.51 14.26
N VAL A 57 -24.01 -5.53 14.88
CA VAL A 57 -25.10 -5.77 15.82
C VAL A 57 -26.32 -4.98 15.36
N THR A 58 -27.44 -5.67 15.20
CA THR A 58 -28.73 -5.05 14.96
C THR A 58 -29.48 -5.00 16.28
N LEU A 59 -29.57 -3.82 16.86
CA LEU A 59 -30.32 -3.62 18.11
C LEU A 59 -31.81 -3.65 17.83
N GLN A 60 -32.55 -4.42 18.63
CA GLN A 60 -34.00 -4.36 18.68
C GLN A 60 -34.47 -3.20 19.56
N SER A 61 -35.72 -2.85 19.47
CA SER A 61 -36.30 -1.76 20.28
C SER A 61 -36.10 -2.02 21.79
N GLY A 62 -35.46 -1.08 22.48
CA GLY A 62 -35.30 -1.12 23.93
C GLY A 62 -36.55 -0.64 24.69
N THR A 63 -37.53 -0.09 23.97
CA THR A 63 -38.79 0.39 24.58
C THR A 63 -39.79 -0.74 24.60
N VAL A 64 -39.89 -1.43 25.71
CA VAL A 64 -40.81 -2.55 25.95
C VAL A 64 -41.79 -2.16 27.02
N ALA A 65 -43.08 -2.44 26.85
CA ALA A 65 -44.10 -2.19 27.84
C ALA A 65 -43.88 -3.05 29.07
N GLU A 66 -44.35 -2.57 30.22
CA GLU A 66 -44.24 -3.27 31.49
C GLU A 66 -44.89 -4.68 31.42
N GLY A 67 -44.09 -5.69 31.81
CA GLY A 67 -44.50 -7.09 31.77
C GLY A 67 -44.30 -7.80 30.43
N ASN A 68 -43.79 -7.16 29.37
CA ASN A 68 -43.49 -7.78 28.10
C ASN A 68 -42.03 -8.28 28.00
N GLU A 69 -41.82 -9.32 27.21
CA GLU A 69 -40.51 -9.87 26.96
C GLU A 69 -39.61 -8.90 26.15
N ILE A 70 -38.34 -8.76 26.56
CA ILE A 70 -37.37 -7.91 25.89
C ILE A 70 -36.87 -8.66 24.62
N PRO A 71 -37.01 -8.10 23.39
CA PRO A 71 -36.56 -8.74 22.19
C PRO A 71 -35.04 -8.84 22.11
N TYR A 72 -34.52 -10.00 21.71
CA TYR A 72 -33.07 -10.20 21.59
C TYR A 72 -32.51 -9.46 20.36
N SER A 73 -31.43 -8.72 20.59
CA SER A 73 -30.63 -8.13 19.52
C SER A 73 -29.72 -9.18 18.89
N GLN A 74 -29.60 -9.15 17.57
CA GLN A 74 -28.76 -10.10 16.84
C GLN A 74 -27.37 -9.53 16.60
N ALA A 75 -26.34 -10.31 16.94
CA ALA A 75 -24.96 -10.02 16.61
C ALA A 75 -24.45 -11.03 15.56
N THR A 76 -23.86 -10.53 14.49
CA THR A 76 -23.26 -11.35 13.43
C THR A 76 -21.78 -11.02 13.32
N VAL A 77 -20.93 -12.06 13.28
CA VAL A 77 -19.49 -11.91 13.07
C VAL A 77 -19.17 -12.22 11.62
N HIS A 78 -18.56 -11.27 10.96
CA HIS A 78 -18.10 -11.40 9.58
C HIS A 78 -16.59 -11.64 9.57
N THR A 79 -16.13 -12.50 8.66
CA THR A 79 -14.71 -12.74 8.43
C THR A 79 -14.37 -12.29 7.01
N LYS A 80 -13.35 -11.47 6.86
CA LYS A 80 -12.77 -11.10 5.58
C LYS A 80 -11.40 -11.76 5.47
N ASP A 81 -11.23 -12.61 4.48
CA ASP A 81 -9.95 -13.23 4.16
C ASP A 81 -9.16 -12.32 3.23
N TYR A 82 -7.86 -12.21 3.46
CA TYR A 82 -6.93 -11.49 2.60
C TYR A 82 -5.99 -12.47 1.92
N ALA A 83 -5.38 -12.02 0.83
CA ALA A 83 -4.34 -12.81 0.17
C ALA A 83 -3.18 -13.11 1.14
N PRO A 84 -2.53 -14.28 1.02
CA PRO A 84 -1.34 -14.58 1.81
C PRO A 84 -0.20 -13.59 1.50
N ILE A 85 0.73 -13.44 2.45
CA ILE A 85 1.92 -12.63 2.22
C ILE A 85 2.81 -13.40 1.24
N ASN A 86 2.96 -12.88 0.03
CA ASN A 86 3.84 -13.44 -0.96
C ASN A 86 5.28 -13.01 -0.69
N VAL A 87 6.19 -13.97 -0.75
CA VAL A 87 7.63 -13.71 -0.63
C VAL A 87 8.21 -13.54 -2.03
N GLU A 88 8.80 -12.38 -2.26
CA GLU A 88 9.44 -12.01 -3.52
C GLU A 88 10.95 -12.15 -3.41
N LYS A 89 11.54 -12.58 -4.50
CA LYS A 89 12.96 -12.90 -4.60
C LYS A 89 13.55 -12.15 -5.77
N TYR A 90 14.63 -11.45 -5.50
CA TYR A 90 15.38 -10.71 -6.49
C TYR A 90 16.80 -11.22 -6.49
N ALA A 91 17.41 -11.32 -7.65
CA ALA A 91 18.79 -11.75 -7.80
C ALA A 91 19.50 -10.89 -8.84
N LYS A 92 20.78 -10.65 -8.59
CA LYS A 92 21.70 -9.98 -9.50
C LYS A 92 22.99 -10.78 -9.54
N ALA A 93 23.57 -10.95 -10.72
CA ALA A 93 24.85 -11.59 -10.89
C ALA A 93 25.80 -10.72 -11.72
N VAL A 94 27.09 -10.74 -11.38
CA VAL A 94 28.14 -10.03 -12.10
C VAL A 94 29.24 -11.03 -12.43
N SER A 95 29.61 -11.14 -13.73
CA SER A 95 30.64 -12.08 -14.18
C SER A 95 32.04 -11.63 -13.81
N ILE A 96 32.96 -12.59 -13.74
CA ILE A 96 34.37 -12.30 -13.45
C ILE A 96 35.02 -11.50 -14.59
N GLU A 97 34.55 -11.68 -15.83
CA GLU A 97 35.03 -10.94 -17.00
C GLU A 97 34.68 -9.46 -16.86
N ALA A 98 33.47 -9.14 -16.45
CA ALA A 98 33.04 -7.75 -16.20
C ALA A 98 33.86 -7.10 -15.08
N ILE A 99 34.17 -7.84 -14.01
CA ILE A 99 35.03 -7.37 -12.94
C ILE A 99 36.46 -7.14 -13.41
N ASN A 100 36.97 -8.04 -14.28
CA ASN A 100 38.33 -7.91 -14.83
C ASN A 100 38.45 -6.75 -15.83
N GLU A 101 37.42 -6.46 -16.59
CA GLU A 101 37.42 -5.39 -17.61
C GLU A 101 37.17 -4.01 -17.00
N HIS A 102 36.25 -3.88 -16.06
CA HIS A 102 35.80 -2.60 -15.55
C HIS A 102 36.21 -2.32 -14.08
N GLY A 103 36.79 -3.30 -13.41
CA GLY A 103 37.12 -3.22 -11.99
C GLY A 103 35.92 -3.51 -11.08
N TYR A 104 36.21 -3.76 -9.79
CA TYR A 104 35.20 -4.12 -8.80
C TYR A 104 34.20 -2.99 -8.56
N ASP A 105 34.69 -1.75 -8.40
CA ASP A 105 33.83 -0.62 -8.03
C ASP A 105 32.79 -0.29 -9.11
N ASP A 106 33.17 -0.35 -10.38
CA ASP A 106 32.25 -0.09 -11.48
C ASP A 106 31.34 -1.28 -11.76
N ALA A 107 31.87 -2.50 -11.79
CA ALA A 107 31.10 -3.69 -12.16
C ALA A 107 30.16 -4.15 -11.03
N VAL A 108 30.56 -4.05 -9.79
CA VAL A 108 29.82 -4.55 -8.64
C VAL A 108 29.24 -3.39 -7.81
N GLY A 109 30.05 -2.42 -7.39
CA GLY A 109 29.64 -1.33 -6.52
C GLY A 109 28.48 -0.53 -7.09
N ARG A 110 28.64 0.06 -8.28
CA ARG A 110 27.57 0.86 -8.92
C ARG A 110 26.31 0.06 -9.23
N THR A 111 26.50 -1.19 -9.61
CA THR A 111 25.34 -2.06 -9.89
C THR A 111 24.61 -2.50 -8.61
N ASP A 112 25.32 -2.60 -7.48
CA ASP A 112 24.69 -2.81 -6.17
C ASP A 112 23.91 -1.56 -5.74
N ASP A 113 24.45 -0.36 -5.92
CA ASP A 113 23.76 0.89 -5.61
C ASP A 113 22.47 1.04 -6.42
N GLN A 114 22.49 0.74 -7.71
CA GLN A 114 21.29 0.76 -8.56
C GLN A 114 20.28 -0.30 -8.14
N PHE A 115 20.74 -1.51 -7.79
CA PHE A 115 19.85 -2.58 -7.30
C PHE A 115 19.15 -2.20 -6.01
N LEU A 116 19.86 -1.55 -5.08
CA LEU A 116 19.30 -0.98 -3.86
C LEU A 116 18.23 0.07 -4.16
N TYR A 117 18.54 1.00 -5.04
CA TYR A 117 17.65 2.07 -5.44
C TYR A 117 16.34 1.51 -6.01
N GLU A 118 16.41 0.52 -6.90
CA GLU A 118 15.22 -0.10 -7.49
C GLU A 118 14.38 -0.87 -6.45
N LEU A 119 15.01 -1.57 -5.50
CA LEU A 119 14.29 -2.22 -4.41
C LEU A 119 13.55 -1.22 -3.53
N GLN A 120 14.17 -0.10 -3.21
CA GLN A 120 13.55 0.98 -2.45
C GLN A 120 12.35 1.58 -3.20
N ASN A 121 12.53 1.90 -4.48
CA ASN A 121 11.46 2.42 -5.32
C ASN A 121 10.29 1.45 -5.44
N ASN A 122 10.56 0.15 -5.50
CA ASN A 122 9.51 -0.87 -5.53
C ASN A 122 8.65 -0.84 -4.25
N VAL A 123 9.27 -0.72 -3.08
CA VAL A 123 8.55 -0.69 -1.80
C VAL A 123 7.72 0.58 -1.67
N THR A 124 8.30 1.74 -1.97
CA THR A 124 7.60 3.03 -1.90
C THR A 124 6.49 3.12 -2.94
N GLY A 125 6.75 2.66 -4.17
CA GLY A 125 5.76 2.62 -5.24
C GLY A 125 4.51 1.81 -4.84
N ARG A 126 4.70 0.64 -4.23
CA ARG A 126 3.58 -0.18 -3.73
C ARG A 126 2.75 0.53 -2.68
N PHE A 127 3.38 1.29 -1.80
CA PHE A 127 2.64 2.08 -0.83
C PHE A 127 1.76 3.13 -1.52
N TYR A 128 2.31 3.89 -2.47
CA TYR A 128 1.54 4.89 -3.19
C TYR A 128 0.46 4.28 -4.08
N ASP A 129 0.77 3.19 -4.77
CA ASP A 129 -0.24 2.43 -5.51
C ASP A 129 -1.39 1.99 -4.60
N PHE A 130 -1.05 1.49 -3.41
CA PHE A 130 -2.05 1.04 -2.45
C PHE A 130 -2.93 2.19 -1.94
N VAL A 131 -2.37 3.33 -1.53
CA VAL A 131 -3.20 4.46 -1.04
C VAL A 131 -4.03 5.09 -2.16
N ASN A 132 -3.61 4.97 -3.42
CA ASN A 132 -4.40 5.35 -4.59
C ASN A 132 -5.66 4.47 -4.79
N THR A 133 -5.75 3.30 -4.15
CA THR A 133 -6.95 2.44 -4.22
C THR A 133 -8.06 2.87 -3.27
N GLY A 134 -7.88 3.98 -2.53
CA GLY A 134 -8.88 4.51 -1.63
C GLY A 134 -10.24 4.71 -2.30
N THR A 135 -11.33 4.41 -1.59
CA THR A 135 -12.68 4.37 -2.14
C THR A 135 -13.53 5.59 -1.83
N LEU A 136 -13.06 6.52 -1.00
CA LEU A 136 -13.72 7.82 -0.83
C LEU A 136 -13.34 8.77 -1.96
N LEU A 137 -14.04 8.66 -3.09
CA LEU A 137 -13.71 9.38 -4.31
C LEU A 137 -14.51 10.67 -4.44
N SER A 138 -13.84 11.78 -4.77
CA SER A 138 -14.49 13.04 -5.13
C SER A 138 -13.61 13.88 -6.04
N ALA A 139 -14.14 15.01 -6.54
CA ALA A 139 -13.40 15.95 -7.35
C ALA A 139 -13.70 17.39 -6.92
N LYS A 140 -12.68 18.27 -6.99
CA LYS A 140 -12.77 19.71 -6.71
C LYS A 140 -11.90 20.49 -7.67
N ALA A 141 -12.33 21.71 -7.98
CA ALA A 141 -11.70 22.54 -9.01
C ALA A 141 -10.33 23.11 -8.58
N THR A 142 -10.14 23.40 -7.31
CA THR A 142 -8.91 24.03 -6.79
C THR A 142 -8.18 23.12 -5.82
N PHE A 143 -6.85 23.24 -5.76
CA PHE A 143 -6.00 22.44 -4.86
C PHE A 143 -6.40 22.59 -3.39
N GLN A 144 -6.66 23.82 -2.91
CA GLN A 144 -7.12 24.05 -1.56
C GLN A 144 -8.45 23.36 -1.26
N ALA A 145 -9.39 23.40 -2.21
CA ALA A 145 -10.68 22.71 -2.05
C ALA A 145 -10.52 21.19 -2.08
N GLN A 146 -9.56 20.63 -2.85
CA GLN A 146 -9.25 19.21 -2.83
C GLN A 146 -8.73 18.77 -1.46
N LEU A 147 -7.80 19.53 -0.87
CA LEU A 147 -7.27 19.25 0.46
C LEU A 147 -8.38 19.28 1.53
N ALA A 148 -9.21 20.31 1.52
CA ALA A 148 -10.32 20.45 2.47
C ALA A 148 -11.35 19.32 2.32
N GLU A 149 -11.68 18.95 1.09
CA GLU A 149 -12.62 17.86 0.79
C GLU A 149 -12.08 16.51 1.26
N ALA A 150 -10.84 16.18 0.92
CA ALA A 150 -10.22 14.91 1.30
C ALA A 150 -10.23 14.73 2.83
N GLN A 151 -9.81 15.76 3.56
CA GLN A 151 -9.86 15.74 5.02
C GLN A 151 -11.28 15.65 5.56
N GLY A 152 -12.20 16.44 4.97
CA GLY A 152 -13.63 16.47 5.37
C GLY A 152 -14.29 15.11 5.23
N GLN A 153 -14.05 14.41 4.12
CA GLN A 153 -14.58 13.07 3.86
C GLN A 153 -14.05 12.04 4.85
N VAL A 154 -12.74 12.02 5.11
CA VAL A 154 -12.14 11.14 6.10
C VAL A 154 -12.78 11.38 7.47
N ARG A 155 -12.87 12.63 7.93
CA ARG A 155 -13.49 12.95 9.23
C ARG A 155 -14.96 12.56 9.29
N ASN A 156 -15.72 12.80 8.23
CA ASN A 156 -17.12 12.43 8.14
C ASN A 156 -17.31 10.92 8.25
N LYS A 157 -16.49 10.14 7.52
CA LYS A 157 -16.55 8.68 7.56
C LYS A 157 -16.28 8.13 8.97
N TRP A 158 -15.23 8.62 9.64
CA TRP A 158 -14.89 8.19 11.02
C TRP A 158 -15.96 8.57 12.02
N LYS A 159 -16.53 9.77 11.91
CA LYS A 159 -17.66 10.17 12.74
C LYS A 159 -18.88 9.28 12.53
N ALA A 160 -19.18 8.92 11.28
CA ALA A 160 -20.29 8.01 10.98
C ALA A 160 -20.07 6.61 11.59
N MET A 161 -18.81 6.17 11.70
CA MET A 161 -18.45 4.92 12.37
C MET A 161 -18.32 5.05 13.91
N HIS A 162 -18.61 6.23 14.47
CA HIS A 162 -18.41 6.54 15.90
C HIS A 162 -16.99 6.31 16.40
N LYS A 163 -15.98 6.51 15.53
CA LYS A 163 -14.56 6.35 15.84
C LYS A 163 -13.87 7.71 15.93
N GLY A 164 -12.96 7.83 16.90
CA GLY A 164 -12.08 9.00 17.00
C GLY A 164 -11.01 8.96 15.92
N ILE A 165 -10.63 10.13 15.38
CA ILE A 165 -9.45 10.32 14.57
C ILE A 165 -8.46 11.12 15.37
N THR A 166 -7.24 10.60 15.52
CA THR A 166 -6.16 11.31 16.19
C THR A 166 -5.52 12.29 15.24
N GLU A 167 -5.11 11.84 14.06
CA GLU A 167 -4.34 12.60 13.09
C GLU A 167 -4.62 12.14 11.66
N ILE A 168 -4.60 13.07 10.72
CA ILE A 168 -4.74 12.79 9.28
C ILE A 168 -3.47 13.23 8.57
N VAL A 169 -2.97 12.37 7.70
CA VAL A 169 -1.88 12.66 6.78
C VAL A 169 -2.41 12.78 5.36
N GLY A 170 -1.79 13.64 4.58
CA GLY A 170 -2.12 13.86 3.18
C GLY A 170 -0.93 13.60 2.28
N PHE A 171 -1.21 13.23 1.05
CA PHE A 171 -0.25 13.06 -0.02
C PHE A 171 -0.72 13.84 -1.24
N CYS A 172 0.16 14.58 -1.87
CA CYS A 172 -0.16 15.36 -3.06
C CYS A 172 1.07 15.53 -3.94
N ASN A 173 0.82 15.87 -5.19
CA ASN A 173 1.90 16.15 -6.12
C ASN A 173 2.63 17.45 -5.76
N ILE A 174 3.95 17.41 -5.77
CA ILE A 174 4.82 18.55 -5.44
C ILE A 174 4.56 19.76 -6.36
N LEU A 175 4.30 19.52 -7.65
CA LEU A 175 4.07 20.60 -8.61
C LEU A 175 2.76 21.35 -8.34
N ASP A 176 1.71 20.63 -7.88
CA ASP A 176 0.44 21.27 -7.50
C ASP A 176 0.60 22.16 -6.26
N VAL A 177 1.47 21.77 -5.35
CA VAL A 177 1.82 22.57 -4.17
C VAL A 177 2.59 23.81 -4.59
N TYR A 178 3.63 23.70 -5.42
CA TYR A 178 4.40 24.85 -5.88
C TYR A 178 3.59 25.81 -6.74
N ASP A 179 2.67 25.31 -7.57
CA ASP A 179 1.69 26.14 -8.28
C ASP A 179 0.83 26.96 -7.29
N TYR A 180 0.41 26.33 -6.20
CA TYR A 180 -0.34 27.01 -5.14
C TYR A 180 0.54 27.99 -4.35
N LEU A 181 1.76 27.59 -3.99
CA LEU A 181 2.72 28.42 -3.22
C LEU A 181 3.20 29.65 -4.00
N GLY A 182 3.21 29.58 -5.34
CA GLY A 182 3.48 30.76 -6.20
C GLY A 182 2.55 31.94 -5.92
N VAL A 183 1.39 31.68 -5.27
CA VAL A 183 0.36 32.65 -4.92
C VAL A 183 0.22 32.81 -3.39
N ALA A 184 0.70 31.88 -2.60
CA ALA A 184 0.54 31.82 -1.14
C ALA A 184 1.89 31.89 -0.41
N ASN A 185 1.91 32.57 0.73
CA ASN A 185 3.14 32.75 1.54
C ASN A 185 3.24 31.64 2.61
N ILE A 186 3.65 30.44 2.20
CA ILE A 186 3.78 29.25 3.06
C ILE A 186 5.21 28.71 3.00
N THR A 187 5.74 28.26 4.13
CA THR A 187 7.08 27.67 4.23
C THR A 187 6.99 26.16 4.07
N VAL A 188 7.79 25.59 3.17
CA VAL A 188 7.98 24.15 3.01
C VAL A 188 9.10 23.71 3.93
N GLN A 189 8.88 22.69 4.72
CA GLN A 189 9.85 22.08 5.62
C GLN A 189 10.40 20.80 4.99
N SER A 190 11.64 20.47 5.32
CA SER A 190 12.28 19.23 4.89
C SER A 190 12.79 18.47 6.11
N GLU A 191 12.37 17.22 6.25
CA GLU A 191 12.86 16.29 7.27
C GLU A 191 13.15 14.96 6.59
N PHE A 192 14.30 14.35 6.88
CA PHE A 192 14.69 13.05 6.33
C PHE A 192 14.63 12.96 4.78
N GLY A 193 14.94 14.06 4.10
CA GLY A 193 14.90 14.09 2.63
C GLY A 193 13.51 14.24 2.01
N MET A 194 12.44 14.17 2.80
CA MET A 194 11.08 14.46 2.34
C MET A 194 10.73 15.92 2.58
N ASN A 195 10.10 16.53 1.57
CA ASN A 195 9.45 17.81 1.74
C ASN A 195 8.03 17.60 2.24
N TYR A 196 7.65 18.29 3.29
CA TYR A 196 6.29 18.27 3.82
C TYR A 196 5.88 19.63 4.36
N ILE A 197 4.59 19.82 4.53
CA ILE A 197 3.98 21.01 5.14
C ILE A 197 3.22 20.55 6.37
N GLU A 198 3.56 21.10 7.53
CA GLU A 198 2.89 20.78 8.79
C GLU A 198 1.67 21.67 9.04
N ASN A 199 0.69 21.09 9.71
CA ASN A 199 -0.51 21.79 10.22
C ASN A 199 -1.28 22.61 9.15
N PHE A 200 -1.23 22.14 7.89
CA PHE A 200 -1.93 22.80 6.80
C PHE A 200 -3.33 22.23 6.61
N ILE A 201 -4.35 23.07 6.70
CA ILE A 201 -5.77 22.68 6.56
C ILE A 201 -6.14 21.49 7.48
N GLY A 202 -5.48 21.38 8.66
CA GLY A 202 -5.74 20.33 9.63
C GLY A 202 -5.10 18.98 9.35
N TYR A 203 -4.23 18.87 8.35
CA TYR A 203 -3.33 17.75 8.19
C TYR A 203 -2.18 17.86 9.19
N ARG A 204 -1.81 16.75 9.84
CA ARG A 204 -0.58 16.72 10.63
C ARG A 204 0.64 16.93 9.74
N ARG A 205 0.72 16.14 8.67
CA ARG A 205 1.74 16.27 7.62
C ARG A 205 1.08 16.10 6.26
N LEU A 206 1.48 16.94 5.31
CA LEU A 206 1.13 16.84 3.91
C LEU A 206 2.42 16.52 3.15
N PHE A 207 2.54 15.29 2.67
CA PHE A 207 3.71 14.81 1.95
C PHE A 207 3.68 15.26 0.49
N LEU A 208 4.84 15.73 0.02
CA LEU A 208 5.03 16.20 -1.33
C LEU A 208 5.64 15.08 -2.18
N CYS A 209 4.84 14.56 -3.08
CA CYS A 209 5.17 13.39 -3.89
C CYS A 209 5.56 13.78 -5.31
N SER A 210 6.37 12.95 -5.95
CA SER A 210 6.72 13.09 -7.37
C SER A 210 5.58 12.63 -8.30
N ASP A 211 5.68 12.96 -9.60
CA ASP A 211 4.72 12.50 -10.61
C ASP A 211 4.63 10.97 -10.72
N ALA A 212 5.71 10.26 -10.37
CA ALA A 212 5.75 8.80 -10.37
C ALA A 212 4.98 8.18 -9.19
N GLU A 213 4.84 8.91 -8.08
CA GLU A 213 4.17 8.47 -6.85
C GLU A 213 2.70 8.87 -6.83
N ILE A 214 2.42 10.15 -7.09
CA ILE A 214 1.07 10.72 -7.10
C ILE A 214 0.93 11.62 -8.33
N ALA A 215 -0.01 11.30 -9.19
CA ALA A 215 -0.29 12.08 -10.39
C ALA A 215 -0.71 13.52 -10.06
N ARG A 216 -0.42 14.48 -10.95
CA ARG A 216 -0.87 15.86 -10.80
C ARG A 216 -2.40 15.94 -10.67
N GLY A 217 -2.86 16.85 -9.84
CA GLY A 217 -4.28 17.05 -9.59
C GLY A 217 -4.92 15.97 -8.71
N VAL A 218 -4.13 15.12 -8.05
CA VAL A 218 -4.63 14.12 -7.10
C VAL A 218 -4.17 14.45 -5.70
N VAL A 219 -5.11 14.43 -4.76
CA VAL A 219 -4.85 14.56 -3.31
C VAL A 219 -5.41 13.36 -2.61
N ILE A 220 -4.58 12.70 -1.80
CA ILE A 220 -4.96 11.53 -1.00
C ILE A 220 -4.90 11.90 0.47
N ALA A 221 -5.87 11.44 1.25
CA ALA A 221 -5.88 11.62 2.70
C ALA A 221 -6.25 10.31 3.41
N THR A 222 -5.52 10.01 4.48
CA THR A 222 -5.79 8.84 5.33
C THR A 222 -5.47 9.17 6.80
N PRO A 223 -6.17 8.59 7.76
CA PRO A 223 -5.75 8.63 9.16
C PRO A 223 -4.43 7.88 9.35
N VAL A 224 -3.63 8.34 10.29
CA VAL A 224 -2.45 7.62 10.76
C VAL A 224 -2.87 6.24 11.27
N GLU A 225 -2.06 5.21 10.99
CA GLU A 225 -2.29 3.80 11.35
C GLU A 225 -3.47 3.11 10.64
N ASN A 226 -4.19 3.78 9.74
CA ASN A 226 -5.22 3.12 8.93
C ASN A 226 -4.62 2.11 7.94
N VAL A 227 -3.42 2.39 7.44
CA VAL A 227 -2.67 1.47 6.58
C VAL A 227 -1.81 0.57 7.48
N ILE A 228 -1.92 -0.73 7.27
CA ILE A 228 -1.20 -1.76 8.01
C ILE A 228 -0.26 -2.47 7.05
N LEU A 229 1.03 -2.49 7.39
CA LEU A 229 2.04 -3.26 6.71
C LEU A 229 2.24 -4.59 7.43
N TYR A 230 1.80 -5.67 6.82
CA TYR A 230 2.16 -7.02 7.27
C TYR A 230 3.39 -7.48 6.51
N TYR A 231 4.38 -8.01 7.22
CA TYR A 231 5.60 -8.50 6.60
C TYR A 231 6.10 -9.79 7.24
N VAL A 232 6.84 -10.55 6.46
CA VAL A 232 7.60 -11.72 6.91
C VAL A 232 9.07 -11.32 6.94
N SER A 233 9.69 -11.45 8.11
CA SER A 233 11.09 -11.10 8.25
C SER A 233 11.98 -12.15 7.55
N PRO A 234 12.97 -11.73 6.75
CA PRO A 234 13.90 -12.63 6.08
C PRO A 234 14.81 -13.42 7.03
N ASP A 235 14.98 -12.97 8.28
CA ASP A 235 15.72 -13.64 9.34
C ASP A 235 14.88 -14.70 10.11
N ASP A 236 13.69 -15.05 9.58
CA ASP A 236 12.82 -16.01 10.22
C ASP A 236 13.48 -17.40 10.33
N SER A 237 13.28 -18.05 11.48
CA SER A 237 13.88 -19.35 11.80
C SER A 237 13.54 -20.46 10.80
N ASP A 238 12.40 -20.38 10.13
CA ASP A 238 12.01 -21.39 9.14
C ASP A 238 12.87 -21.29 7.87
N PHE A 239 13.27 -20.08 7.47
CA PHE A 239 14.22 -19.89 6.37
C PHE A 239 15.62 -20.38 6.74
N ALA A 240 16.09 -20.06 7.95
CA ALA A 240 17.38 -20.52 8.44
C ALA A 240 17.45 -22.06 8.53
N ARG A 241 16.39 -22.73 8.97
CA ARG A 241 16.28 -24.21 8.99
C ARG A 241 16.32 -24.82 7.59
N ALA A 242 15.88 -24.09 6.56
CA ALA A 242 16.00 -24.50 5.17
C ALA A 242 17.39 -24.21 4.56
N GLY A 243 18.34 -23.68 5.36
CA GLY A 243 19.69 -23.31 4.90
C GLY A 243 19.73 -21.97 4.16
N LEU A 244 18.68 -21.16 4.25
CA LEU A 244 18.61 -19.83 3.64
C LEU A 244 18.82 -18.78 4.72
N THR A 245 20.00 -18.18 4.75
CA THR A 245 20.37 -17.12 5.71
C THR A 245 20.45 -15.79 4.99
N TYR A 246 19.83 -14.78 5.59
CA TYR A 246 19.83 -13.41 5.06
C TYR A 246 20.26 -12.44 6.16
N THR A 247 21.02 -11.44 5.79
CA THR A 247 21.36 -10.31 6.65
C THR A 247 20.31 -9.21 6.47
N THR A 248 19.78 -8.69 7.57
CA THR A 248 18.77 -7.61 7.57
C THR A 248 19.35 -6.36 8.20
N ASP A 249 18.68 -5.21 8.00
CA ASP A 249 19.08 -3.92 8.57
C ASP A 249 18.95 -3.85 10.10
N GLY A 250 18.28 -4.82 10.72
CA GLY A 250 18.06 -4.86 12.17
C GLY A 250 17.00 -3.88 12.69
N GLU A 251 16.64 -2.84 11.94
CA GLU A 251 15.62 -1.86 12.33
C GLU A 251 14.25 -2.23 11.75
N THR A 252 14.15 -2.37 10.45
CA THR A 252 12.88 -2.67 9.78
C THR A 252 12.67 -4.14 9.53
N ASN A 253 13.73 -4.90 9.30
CA ASN A 253 13.74 -6.33 8.96
C ASN A 253 12.80 -6.69 7.79
N LEU A 254 12.58 -5.73 6.87
CA LEU A 254 11.71 -5.93 5.70
C LEU A 254 12.41 -6.66 4.58
N ILE A 255 13.69 -6.35 4.36
CA ILE A 255 14.47 -6.87 3.25
C ILE A 255 15.69 -7.59 3.80
N GLY A 256 15.92 -8.79 3.32
CA GLY A 256 17.11 -9.57 3.60
C GLY A 256 18.03 -9.63 2.41
N PHE A 257 19.34 -9.63 2.67
CA PHE A 257 20.38 -9.72 1.66
C PHE A 257 21.28 -10.92 1.91
N HIS A 258 21.71 -11.54 0.82
CA HIS A 258 22.69 -12.61 0.83
C HIS A 258 23.60 -12.47 -0.39
N VAL A 259 24.89 -12.62 -0.19
CA VAL A 259 25.88 -12.54 -1.27
C VAL A 259 26.71 -13.82 -1.27
N GLN A 260 26.85 -14.43 -2.45
CA GLN A 260 27.70 -15.61 -2.64
C GLN A 260 28.43 -15.55 -3.96
N GLY A 261 29.53 -16.31 -4.06
CA GLY A 261 30.20 -16.57 -5.34
C GLY A 261 29.83 -17.93 -5.88
N ASP A 262 29.43 -18.02 -7.15
CA ASP A 262 29.28 -19.29 -7.85
C ASP A 262 30.54 -19.58 -8.67
N TYR A 263 31.31 -20.56 -8.21
CA TYR A 263 32.53 -20.99 -8.88
C TYR A 263 32.30 -21.79 -10.18
N LYS A 264 31.09 -22.31 -10.40
CA LYS A 264 30.74 -23.05 -11.60
C LYS A 264 30.60 -22.13 -12.81
N THR A 265 30.01 -20.98 -12.56
CA THR A 265 29.75 -19.97 -13.60
C THR A 265 30.70 -18.75 -13.49
N ALA A 266 31.58 -18.74 -12.47
CA ALA A 266 32.50 -17.65 -12.15
C ALA A 266 31.81 -16.28 -12.07
N VAL A 267 30.70 -16.22 -11.30
CA VAL A 267 29.94 -15.00 -11.06
C VAL A 267 29.86 -14.69 -9.57
N SER A 268 29.71 -13.40 -9.27
CA SER A 268 29.32 -12.90 -7.94
C SER A 268 27.83 -12.64 -7.93
N GLU A 269 27.08 -13.31 -7.06
CA GLU A 269 25.63 -13.25 -6.97
C GLU A 269 25.19 -12.48 -5.73
N SER A 270 24.19 -11.62 -5.89
CA SER A 270 23.53 -10.91 -4.81
C SER A 270 22.04 -11.26 -4.84
N TYR A 271 21.50 -11.65 -3.70
CA TYR A 271 20.10 -12.02 -3.53
C TYR A 271 19.41 -11.08 -2.56
N ALA A 272 18.19 -10.69 -2.88
CA ALA A 272 17.31 -9.98 -1.96
C ALA A 272 16.00 -10.76 -1.80
N LEU A 273 15.52 -10.82 -0.54
CA LEU A 273 14.27 -11.45 -0.16
C LEU A 273 13.38 -10.42 0.52
N MET A 274 12.13 -10.31 0.08
CA MET A 274 11.14 -9.39 0.64
C MET A 274 9.78 -10.06 0.66
N GLY A 275 9.11 -10.02 1.82
CA GLY A 275 7.74 -10.50 1.95
C GLY A 275 6.87 -9.48 2.64
N MET A 276 6.01 -8.77 1.90
CA MET A 276 5.14 -7.76 2.48
C MET A 276 3.77 -7.69 1.80
N THR A 277 2.79 -7.24 2.57
CA THR A 277 1.43 -6.96 2.08
C THR A 277 0.87 -5.75 2.81
N LEU A 278 0.32 -4.81 2.06
CA LEU A 278 -0.36 -3.64 2.58
C LEU A 278 -1.86 -3.90 2.66
N ILE A 279 -2.45 -3.55 3.78
CA ILE A 279 -3.90 -3.66 4.03
C ILE A 279 -4.37 -2.40 4.73
N ALA A 280 -5.51 -1.87 4.32
CA ALA A 280 -6.17 -0.83 5.10
C ALA A 280 -7.14 -1.46 6.10
N GLU A 281 -7.14 -0.97 7.34
CA GLU A 281 -8.17 -1.33 8.32
C GLU A 281 -9.56 -0.94 7.77
N TYR A 282 -9.63 0.27 7.19
CA TYR A 282 -10.79 0.79 6.47
C TYR A 282 -10.34 1.35 5.13
N LEU A 283 -10.52 0.61 4.05
CA LEU A 283 -10.21 1.06 2.69
C LEU A 283 -11.12 2.25 2.30
N ASP A 284 -12.37 2.21 2.74
CA ASP A 284 -13.34 3.28 2.65
C ASP A 284 -13.08 4.45 3.65
N GLY A 285 -11.93 4.45 4.29
CA GLY A 285 -11.37 5.52 5.10
C GLY A 285 -10.24 6.27 4.42
N ILE A 286 -9.85 5.89 3.21
CA ILE A 286 -8.85 6.58 2.39
C ILE A 286 -9.59 7.42 1.36
N ALA A 287 -9.42 8.75 1.42
CA ALA A 287 -10.02 9.67 0.48
C ALA A 287 -9.05 9.98 -0.67
N VAL A 288 -9.54 9.94 -1.90
CA VAL A 288 -8.81 10.32 -3.11
C VAL A 288 -9.61 11.38 -3.84
N VAL A 289 -9.07 12.60 -3.96
CA VAL A 289 -9.75 13.75 -4.53
C VAL A 289 -9.03 14.22 -5.79
N TYR A 290 -9.73 14.25 -6.89
CA TYR A 290 -9.21 14.64 -8.20
C TYR A 290 -9.44 16.13 -8.48
N LYS A 291 -8.53 16.75 -9.24
CA LYS A 291 -8.70 18.11 -9.78
C LYS A 291 -9.70 18.08 -10.91
N GLY A 292 -10.65 18.95 -10.87
CA GLY A 292 -11.65 19.13 -11.95
C GLY A 292 -12.97 19.66 -11.40
N THR A 293 -13.82 20.14 -12.31
CA THR A 293 -15.23 20.26 -12.01
C THR A 293 -15.79 18.84 -12.07
N PRO A 294 -16.50 18.35 -11.05
CA PRO A 294 -17.09 17.01 -11.11
C PRO A 294 -18.20 17.04 -12.15
N THR A 295 -17.85 16.87 -13.43
CA THR A 295 -18.84 16.55 -14.44
C THR A 295 -19.23 15.11 -14.18
N LYS A 296 -20.25 14.95 -13.36
CA LYS A 296 -20.82 13.64 -13.07
C LYS A 296 -21.50 13.15 -14.33
N VAL A 297 -20.93 12.16 -14.96
CA VAL A 297 -21.55 11.47 -16.09
C VAL A 297 -22.08 10.14 -15.59
N THR A 298 -23.41 9.96 -15.68
CA THR A 298 -24.03 8.68 -15.38
C THR A 298 -24.10 7.85 -16.65
N THR A 299 -23.59 6.64 -16.60
CA THR A 299 -23.64 5.69 -17.72
C THR A 299 -24.09 4.33 -17.24
N ALA A 300 -24.54 3.51 -18.15
CA ALA A 300 -24.89 2.11 -17.89
C ALA A 300 -24.18 1.22 -18.91
N GLU A 301 -23.62 0.13 -18.44
CA GLU A 301 -22.91 -0.85 -19.27
C GLU A 301 -23.00 -2.27 -18.71
N THR A 302 -22.66 -3.22 -19.57
CA THR A 302 -22.45 -4.60 -19.16
C THR A 302 -20.98 -4.80 -18.85
N ILE A 303 -20.66 -5.31 -17.69
CA ILE A 303 -19.28 -5.52 -17.23
C ILE A 303 -18.95 -7.01 -17.13
N THR A 304 -17.68 -7.32 -17.36
CA THR A 304 -17.15 -8.69 -17.28
C THR A 304 -16.08 -8.79 -16.22
N ALA A 305 -15.89 -9.99 -15.68
CA ALA A 305 -14.83 -10.24 -14.70
C ALA A 305 -13.44 -9.96 -15.29
N ASP A 306 -12.55 -9.44 -14.46
CA ASP A 306 -11.14 -9.29 -14.81
C ASP A 306 -10.50 -10.66 -15.05
N ALA A 307 -9.58 -10.74 -16.01
CA ALA A 307 -8.94 -12.00 -16.39
C ALA A 307 -8.06 -12.60 -15.28
N THR A 308 -7.56 -11.75 -14.38
CA THR A 308 -6.67 -12.13 -13.26
C THR A 308 -7.42 -12.26 -11.94
N ASP A 309 -8.54 -11.55 -11.78
CA ASP A 309 -9.37 -11.57 -10.58
C ASP A 309 -10.85 -11.72 -10.96
N THR A 310 -11.34 -12.93 -10.91
CA THR A 310 -12.72 -13.29 -11.33
C THR A 310 -13.82 -12.66 -10.48
N LYS A 311 -13.48 -12.00 -9.37
CA LYS A 311 -14.43 -11.25 -8.53
C LYS A 311 -14.44 -9.75 -8.81
N LEU A 312 -13.42 -9.25 -9.51
CA LEU A 312 -13.33 -7.84 -9.90
C LEU A 312 -13.96 -7.63 -11.27
N TYR A 313 -14.93 -6.72 -11.36
CA TYR A 313 -15.64 -6.34 -12.58
C TYR A 313 -15.29 -4.90 -12.90
N LYS A 314 -14.43 -4.68 -13.90
CA LYS A 314 -13.97 -3.35 -14.30
C LYS A 314 -15.00 -2.63 -15.15
N THR A 315 -15.09 -1.31 -14.96
CA THR A 315 -15.91 -0.40 -15.74
C THR A 315 -15.10 0.28 -16.84
N ALA A 316 -15.74 0.70 -17.91
CA ALA A 316 -15.09 1.40 -19.02
C ALA A 316 -14.55 2.78 -18.62
N HIS A 317 -15.11 3.39 -17.58
CA HIS A 317 -14.71 4.72 -17.09
C HIS A 317 -14.35 4.65 -15.61
N SER A 318 -13.24 5.31 -15.26
CA SER A 318 -12.75 5.46 -13.88
C SER A 318 -12.30 6.90 -13.66
N PRO A 319 -12.27 7.40 -12.40
CA PRO A 319 -12.71 6.73 -11.19
C PRO A 319 -14.24 6.71 -11.03
N LEU A 320 -14.76 5.63 -10.45
CA LEU A 320 -16.16 5.56 -10.04
C LEU A 320 -16.42 6.51 -8.87
N LEU A 321 -17.49 7.28 -8.95
CA LEU A 321 -17.94 8.15 -7.87
C LEU A 321 -19.08 7.54 -7.06
N SER A 322 -19.99 6.83 -7.72
CA SER A 322 -21.09 6.10 -7.10
C SER A 322 -21.63 5.03 -8.03
N VAL A 323 -22.13 3.95 -7.46
CA VAL A 323 -22.91 2.95 -8.17
C VAL A 323 -24.39 3.23 -7.87
N GLU A 324 -25.18 3.49 -8.91
CA GLU A 324 -26.62 3.75 -8.79
C GLU A 324 -27.41 2.45 -8.79
N GLU A 325 -26.99 1.51 -9.62
CA GLU A 325 -27.62 0.20 -9.75
C GLU A 325 -26.58 -0.82 -10.22
N LEU A 326 -26.57 -2.00 -9.59
CA LEU A 326 -25.80 -3.16 -10.02
C LEU A 326 -26.72 -4.37 -10.03
N LYS A 327 -26.74 -5.12 -11.12
CA LYS A 327 -27.61 -6.29 -11.29
C LYS A 327 -26.83 -7.50 -11.76
N ASP A 328 -27.18 -8.67 -11.21
CA ASP A 328 -26.87 -10.00 -11.75
C ASP A 328 -28.12 -10.56 -12.46
N GLY A 329 -28.14 -10.50 -13.80
CA GLY A 329 -29.33 -10.76 -14.57
C GLY A 329 -30.47 -9.78 -14.23
N SER A 330 -31.53 -10.25 -13.59
CA SER A 330 -32.65 -9.44 -13.11
C SER A 330 -32.58 -9.07 -11.64
N THR A 331 -31.63 -9.62 -10.88
CA THR A 331 -31.50 -9.44 -9.43
C THR A 331 -30.66 -8.23 -9.13
N ALA A 332 -31.20 -7.27 -8.37
CA ALA A 332 -30.45 -6.11 -7.90
C ALA A 332 -29.50 -6.50 -6.74
N LEU A 333 -28.26 -6.07 -6.83
CA LEU A 333 -27.23 -6.29 -5.81
C LEU A 333 -27.07 -5.05 -4.93
N VAL A 334 -26.78 -5.26 -3.65
CA VAL A 334 -26.70 -4.20 -2.63
C VAL A 334 -25.24 -3.96 -2.23
N GLU A 335 -24.79 -2.69 -2.28
CA GLU A 335 -23.47 -2.30 -1.84
C GLU A 335 -23.24 -2.62 -0.35
N GLY A 336 -22.07 -3.13 -0.05
CA GLY A 336 -21.71 -3.58 1.30
C GLY A 336 -22.16 -5.00 1.63
N THR A 337 -23.28 -5.47 1.07
CA THR A 337 -23.80 -6.83 1.25
C THR A 337 -23.30 -7.76 0.15
N ASP A 338 -23.52 -7.42 -1.11
CA ASP A 338 -23.25 -8.29 -2.26
C ASP A 338 -21.98 -7.86 -3.01
N PHE A 339 -21.67 -6.59 -3.00
CA PHE A 339 -20.48 -6.05 -3.64
C PHE A 339 -19.84 -4.91 -2.84
N THR A 340 -18.60 -4.58 -3.21
CA THR A 340 -17.89 -3.38 -2.78
C THR A 340 -17.43 -2.58 -4.00
N MET A 341 -17.54 -1.25 -3.91
CA MET A 341 -17.05 -0.35 -4.95
C MET A 341 -15.52 -0.25 -4.87
N GLU A 342 -14.85 -0.32 -6.02
CA GLU A 342 -13.43 -0.04 -6.20
C GLU A 342 -13.25 1.15 -7.16
N LYS A 343 -12.02 1.67 -7.26
CA LYS A 343 -11.72 2.86 -8.08
C LYS A 343 -12.12 2.69 -9.54
N ASP A 344 -11.88 1.52 -10.11
CA ASP A 344 -12.04 1.20 -11.52
C ASP A 344 -13.11 0.13 -11.80
N GLY A 345 -13.94 -0.17 -10.78
CA GLY A 345 -14.98 -1.18 -10.93
C GLY A 345 -15.69 -1.55 -9.65
N VAL A 346 -16.25 -2.74 -9.63
CA VAL A 346 -16.94 -3.32 -8.47
C VAL A 346 -16.41 -4.72 -8.19
N ARG A 347 -16.26 -5.05 -6.93
CA ARG A 347 -15.88 -6.40 -6.48
C ARG A 347 -17.08 -7.13 -5.94
N LEU A 348 -17.47 -8.23 -6.57
CA LEU A 348 -18.52 -9.09 -6.12
C LEU A 348 -18.04 -10.04 -5.02
N LYS A 349 -18.87 -10.30 -4.01
CA LYS A 349 -18.55 -11.28 -2.96
C LYS A 349 -18.78 -12.70 -3.43
N GLU A 350 -19.81 -12.91 -4.25
CA GLU A 350 -20.16 -14.21 -4.84
C GLU A 350 -20.01 -14.15 -6.37
N THR A 351 -19.84 -15.31 -6.99
CA THR A 351 -19.79 -15.41 -8.46
C THR A 351 -21.21 -15.20 -9.00
N PRO A 352 -21.42 -14.26 -9.93
CA PRO A 352 -22.74 -14.00 -10.48
C PRO A 352 -23.24 -15.18 -11.33
N SER A 353 -24.54 -15.36 -11.34
CA SER A 353 -25.20 -16.41 -12.10
C SER A 353 -25.63 -15.98 -13.51
N GLY A 354 -25.64 -14.68 -13.76
CA GLY A 354 -26.07 -14.08 -15.02
C GLY A 354 -25.13 -12.98 -15.53
N THR A 355 -25.63 -12.21 -16.46
CA THR A 355 -24.91 -11.05 -17.00
C THR A 355 -24.92 -9.91 -15.99
N VAL A 356 -23.75 -9.38 -15.66
CA VAL A 356 -23.62 -8.27 -14.72
C VAL A 356 -23.78 -6.95 -15.46
N THR A 357 -24.76 -6.16 -15.06
CA THR A 357 -25.00 -4.80 -15.59
C THR A 357 -24.86 -3.78 -14.47
N ILE A 358 -24.19 -2.69 -14.78
CA ILE A 358 -23.95 -1.61 -13.83
C ILE A 358 -24.46 -0.28 -14.40
N LYS A 359 -25.08 0.51 -13.54
CA LYS A 359 -25.34 1.94 -13.77
C LYS A 359 -24.58 2.73 -12.72
N TYR A 360 -23.67 3.56 -13.14
CA TYR A 360 -22.74 4.25 -12.26
C TYR A 360 -22.46 5.68 -12.71
N THR A 361 -21.99 6.47 -11.77
CA THR A 361 -21.53 7.83 -12.02
C THR A 361 -20.00 7.86 -11.91
N TYR A 362 -19.34 8.47 -12.88
CA TYR A 362 -17.90 8.65 -12.89
C TYR A 362 -17.52 10.12 -13.09
N SER A 363 -16.30 10.48 -12.76
CA SER A 363 -15.75 11.79 -13.07
C SER A 363 -15.15 11.76 -14.46
N ALA A 364 -15.82 12.42 -15.43
CA ALA A 364 -15.19 12.70 -16.71
C ALA A 364 -14.11 13.76 -16.46
N ALA A 365 -12.84 13.44 -16.79
CA ALA A 365 -11.80 14.44 -16.86
C ALA A 365 -12.24 15.51 -17.89
N SER A 366 -12.28 16.77 -17.49
CA SER A 366 -12.37 17.85 -18.44
C SER A 366 -11.12 17.79 -19.31
N ALA A 367 -11.31 17.53 -20.61
CA ALA A 367 -10.25 17.56 -21.62
C ALA A 367 -9.52 18.92 -21.63
#